data_c6ebd890462a91c9a68ad80933659769
#
_entry.id   c6ebd890462a91c9a68ad80933659769
#
_cell.length_a   1.000
_cell.length_b   1.000
_cell.length_c   1.000
_cell.angle_alpha   90.00
_cell.angle_beta   90.00
_cell.angle_gamma   90.00
#
_symmetry.space_group_name_H-M   'P 1'
#
loop_
_entity.id
_entity.type
_entity.pdbx_description
1 polymer ?
#
loop_
_entity_poly.entity_id
_entity_poly.type
_entity_poly.pdbx_seq_one_letter_code
_entity_poly.pdbx_strand_id
1 'polypeptide(L)'
;YYLRSLADGTLGYSYKKSAAVALLIRERLGYTLQITIPAVLLSAALGLSWGLVCGYRKNSMGDRLSTGSLIVLNAVPTFVIGLVLMLVFCFQSRLLPYAGLSSSGIVKGSPGYTLDRLRHLALPVLTLTLAALPNRYLLVRNMAAQETDEKYILYAKQRGLSGRTIRWSYLLRNIAQPFVNMLGMSVSVCVGGSVVIERIFSIGGMGSLLTEAVYTLDYPLMQGILFVTTCIMVLSILLCDLICVLIDPKRRREGAK
;
A
#
# COMPACT_ATOMS: atom_id res chain seq x y z
N TYR A 1 -31.58 -5.84 14.34
CA TYR A 1 -30.49 -6.52 15.10
C TYR A 1 -29.11 -5.97 14.73
N TYR A 2 -28.74 -5.89 13.45
CA TYR A 2 -27.40 -5.46 13.01
C TYR A 2 -27.04 -4.02 13.43
N LEU A 3 -27.95 -3.05 13.26
CA LEU A 3 -27.73 -1.66 13.68
C LEU A 3 -27.48 -1.53 15.19
N ARG A 4 -28.14 -2.37 16.00
CA ARG A 4 -27.90 -2.42 17.44
C ARG A 4 -26.52 -2.97 17.75
N SER A 5 -26.09 -4.05 17.09
CA SER A 5 -24.76 -4.61 17.28
C SER A 5 -23.62 -3.68 16.80
N LEU A 6 -23.91 -2.77 15.86
CA LEU A 6 -23.01 -1.68 15.51
C LEU A 6 -22.87 -0.66 16.64
N ALA A 7 -23.99 -0.26 17.26
CA ALA A 7 -23.99 0.67 18.39
C ALA A 7 -23.28 0.08 19.63
N ASP A 8 -23.46 -1.23 19.86
CA ASP A 8 -22.82 -1.96 20.95
C ASP A 8 -21.34 -2.29 20.66
N GLY A 9 -20.82 -1.96 19.47
CA GLY A 9 -19.42 -2.19 19.07
C GLY A 9 -19.05 -3.66 18.84
N THR A 10 -19.99 -4.59 18.87
CA THR A 10 -19.75 -6.03 18.69
C THR A 10 -19.68 -6.44 17.22
N LEU A 11 -20.25 -5.64 16.30
CA LEU A 11 -20.39 -5.93 14.86
C LEU A 11 -21.19 -7.21 14.55
N GLY A 12 -21.88 -7.77 15.56
CA GLY A 12 -22.61 -9.02 15.48
C GLY A 12 -21.82 -10.22 16.02
N TYR A 13 -22.39 -11.40 15.82
CA TYR A 13 -21.84 -12.67 16.31
C TYR A 13 -21.71 -13.69 15.18
N SER A 14 -20.54 -14.26 15.03
CA SER A 14 -20.28 -15.37 14.09
C SER A 14 -20.69 -16.68 14.75
N TYR A 15 -21.76 -17.28 14.27
CA TYR A 15 -22.23 -18.58 14.78
C TYR A 15 -21.31 -19.72 14.34
N LYS A 16 -20.64 -19.57 13.20
CA LYS A 16 -19.67 -20.57 12.67
C LYS A 16 -18.39 -20.62 13.49
N LYS A 17 -17.95 -19.45 13.97
CA LYS A 17 -16.73 -19.33 14.80
C LYS A 17 -16.99 -19.21 16.29
N SER A 18 -18.27 -19.19 16.69
CA SER A 18 -18.71 -19.06 18.09
C SER A 18 -18.02 -17.87 18.80
N ALA A 19 -17.90 -16.73 18.13
CA ALA A 19 -17.19 -15.54 18.64
C ALA A 19 -17.81 -14.23 18.14
N ALA A 20 -17.59 -13.16 18.88
CA ALA A 20 -17.93 -11.82 18.42
C ALA A 20 -17.12 -11.42 17.19
N VAL A 21 -17.81 -10.86 16.19
CA VAL A 21 -17.17 -10.46 14.92
C VAL A 21 -16.05 -9.44 15.12
N ALA A 22 -16.23 -8.47 16.03
CA ALA A 22 -15.23 -7.47 16.35
C ALA A 22 -13.91 -8.09 16.86
N LEU A 23 -13.99 -9.17 17.67
CA LEU A 23 -12.82 -9.89 18.19
C LEU A 23 -12.03 -10.56 17.05
N LEU A 24 -12.75 -11.28 16.18
CA LEU A 24 -12.15 -11.95 15.01
C LEU A 24 -11.45 -10.98 14.08
N ILE A 25 -12.09 -9.83 13.81
CA ILE A 25 -11.52 -8.76 12.97
C ILE A 25 -10.26 -8.18 13.62
N ARG A 26 -10.31 -7.86 14.92
CA ARG A 26 -9.18 -7.28 15.66
C ARG A 26 -7.93 -8.16 15.59
N GLU A 27 -8.09 -9.47 15.73
CA GLU A 27 -6.99 -10.43 15.64
C GLU A 27 -6.36 -10.46 14.24
N ARG A 28 -7.19 -10.42 13.19
CA ARG A 28 -6.74 -10.60 11.80
C ARG A 28 -6.28 -9.30 11.13
N LEU A 29 -6.86 -8.16 11.51
CA LEU A 29 -6.50 -6.85 10.97
C LEU A 29 -5.01 -6.53 11.16
N GLY A 30 -4.46 -6.84 12.34
CA GLY A 30 -3.05 -6.63 12.62
C GLY A 30 -2.11 -7.37 11.65
N TYR A 31 -2.48 -8.54 11.16
CA TYR A 31 -1.68 -9.30 10.20
C TYR A 31 -1.71 -8.66 8.80
N THR A 32 -2.89 -8.26 8.35
CA THR A 32 -3.03 -7.52 7.08
C THR A 32 -2.25 -6.20 7.11
N LEU A 33 -2.34 -5.43 8.19
CA LEU A 33 -1.62 -4.15 8.31
C LEU A 33 -0.10 -4.30 8.31
N GLN A 34 0.44 -5.40 8.87
CA GLN A 34 1.87 -5.68 8.88
C GLN A 34 2.46 -5.91 7.48
N ILE A 35 1.69 -6.37 6.52
CA ILE A 35 2.15 -6.52 5.13
C ILE A 35 1.80 -5.30 4.28
N THR A 36 0.64 -4.68 4.50
CA THR A 36 0.14 -3.61 3.63
C THR A 36 0.80 -2.26 3.91
N ILE A 37 0.98 -1.88 5.19
CA ILE A 37 1.60 -0.60 5.52
C ILE A 37 3.05 -0.50 5.01
N PRO A 38 3.95 -1.46 5.28
CA PRO A 38 5.30 -1.41 4.73
C PRO A 38 5.32 -1.41 3.19
N ALA A 39 4.45 -2.18 2.54
CA ALA A 39 4.36 -2.23 1.09
C ALA A 39 3.92 -0.88 0.50
N VAL A 40 2.92 -0.21 1.11
CA VAL A 40 2.49 1.13 0.70
C VAL A 40 3.62 2.14 0.86
N LEU A 41 4.31 2.14 2.01
CA LEU A 41 5.40 3.08 2.28
C LEU A 41 6.59 2.87 1.35
N LEU A 42 7.02 1.61 1.14
CA LEU A 42 8.14 1.29 0.25
C LEU A 42 7.83 1.65 -1.21
N SER A 43 6.66 1.24 -1.71
CA SER A 43 6.28 1.57 -3.08
C SER A 43 6.03 3.06 -3.29
N ALA A 44 5.56 3.78 -2.26
CA ALA A 44 5.44 5.24 -2.28
C ALA A 44 6.82 5.92 -2.36
N ALA A 45 7.75 5.53 -1.49
CA ALA A 45 9.09 6.09 -1.46
C ALA A 45 9.86 5.83 -2.78
N LEU A 46 9.78 4.60 -3.29
CA LEU A 46 10.42 4.21 -4.56
C LEU A 46 9.74 4.90 -5.75
N GLY A 47 8.41 4.87 -5.84
CA GLY A 47 7.67 5.48 -6.93
C GLY A 47 7.85 6.99 -7.00
N LEU A 48 7.83 7.67 -5.83
CA LEU A 48 8.05 9.11 -5.74
C LEU A 48 9.48 9.48 -6.16
N SER A 49 10.48 8.87 -5.55
CA SER A 49 11.88 9.22 -5.81
C SER A 49 12.30 8.91 -7.26
N TRP A 50 11.96 7.72 -7.73
CA TRP A 50 12.29 7.29 -9.09
C TRP A 50 11.48 8.06 -10.15
N GLY A 51 10.18 8.26 -9.93
CA GLY A 51 9.32 9.04 -10.82
C GLY A 51 9.75 10.50 -10.95
N LEU A 52 10.14 11.16 -9.85
CA LEU A 52 10.68 12.53 -9.88
C LEU A 52 11.98 12.62 -10.68
N VAL A 53 12.89 11.65 -10.55
CA VAL A 53 14.16 11.65 -11.28
C VAL A 53 13.94 11.43 -12.77
N CYS A 54 13.12 10.46 -13.14
CA CYS A 54 12.83 10.14 -14.54
C CYS A 54 11.97 11.23 -15.22
N GLY A 55 10.96 11.75 -14.54
CA GLY A 55 10.12 12.83 -15.06
C GLY A 55 10.90 14.14 -15.29
N TYR A 56 11.81 14.49 -14.38
CA TYR A 56 12.71 15.64 -14.58
C TYR A 56 13.67 15.46 -15.76
N ARG A 57 14.11 14.22 -16.04
CA ARG A 57 14.97 13.86 -17.17
C ARG A 57 14.17 13.16 -18.27
N LYS A 58 12.97 13.66 -18.56
CA LYS A 58 12.08 13.07 -19.57
C LYS A 58 12.80 12.81 -20.89
N ASN A 59 12.40 11.74 -21.57
CA ASN A 59 12.96 11.27 -22.84
C ASN A 59 14.45 10.81 -22.78
N SER A 60 15.08 10.77 -21.61
CA SER A 60 16.40 10.13 -21.46
C SER A 60 16.27 8.60 -21.62
N MET A 61 17.41 7.95 -21.91
CA MET A 61 17.46 6.48 -22.00
C MET A 61 16.99 5.82 -20.69
N GLY A 62 17.42 6.36 -19.53
CA GLY A 62 16.97 5.89 -18.22
C GLY A 62 15.45 6.01 -18.02
N ASP A 63 14.86 7.12 -18.44
CA ASP A 63 13.40 7.31 -18.39
C ASP A 63 12.67 6.29 -19.29
N ARG A 64 13.11 6.11 -20.52
CA ARG A 64 12.49 5.17 -21.47
C ARG A 64 12.56 3.71 -20.98
N LEU A 65 13.74 3.28 -20.51
CA LEU A 65 13.92 1.92 -19.99
C LEU A 65 13.11 1.69 -18.71
N SER A 66 13.16 2.62 -17.77
CA SER A 66 12.40 2.52 -16.53
C SER A 66 10.89 2.49 -16.80
N THR A 67 10.40 3.39 -17.64
CA THR A 67 8.97 3.44 -17.99
C THR A 67 8.54 2.16 -18.71
N GLY A 68 9.32 1.68 -19.69
CA GLY A 68 9.03 0.45 -20.41
C GLY A 68 9.00 -0.78 -19.49
N SER A 69 10.00 -0.96 -18.64
CA SER A 69 10.05 -2.09 -17.71
C SER A 69 8.93 -2.08 -16.69
N LEU A 70 8.57 -0.90 -16.17
CA LEU A 70 7.48 -0.79 -15.21
C LEU A 70 6.08 -0.94 -15.85
N ILE A 71 5.90 -0.55 -17.13
CA ILE A 71 4.68 -0.86 -17.87
C ILE A 71 4.53 -2.38 -18.05
N VAL A 72 5.61 -3.08 -18.40
CA VAL A 72 5.58 -4.56 -18.49
C VAL A 72 5.27 -5.18 -17.13
N LEU A 73 5.88 -4.69 -16.06
CA LEU A 73 5.59 -5.17 -14.70
C LEU A 73 4.13 -4.92 -14.30
N ASN A 74 3.54 -3.80 -14.71
CA ASN A 74 2.14 -3.46 -14.42
C ASN A 74 1.14 -4.41 -15.11
N ALA A 75 1.52 -5.03 -16.21
CA ALA A 75 0.71 -6.02 -16.90
C ALA A 75 0.71 -7.39 -16.22
N VAL A 76 1.67 -7.64 -15.30
CA VAL A 76 1.78 -8.92 -14.59
C VAL A 76 0.81 -8.93 -13.40
N PRO A 77 -0.12 -9.91 -13.30
CA PRO A 77 -0.99 -10.04 -12.14
C PRO A 77 -0.21 -10.17 -10.84
N THR A 78 -0.68 -9.53 -9.77
CA THR A 78 0.01 -9.49 -8.47
C THR A 78 0.33 -10.88 -7.92
N PHE A 79 -0.58 -11.83 -8.10
CA PHE A 79 -0.36 -13.20 -7.63
C PHE A 79 0.78 -13.90 -8.37
N VAL A 80 0.96 -13.62 -9.67
CA VAL A 80 2.08 -14.18 -10.46
C VAL A 80 3.40 -13.66 -9.93
N ILE A 81 3.49 -12.35 -9.62
CA ILE A 81 4.69 -11.77 -8.99
C ILE A 81 4.99 -12.51 -7.69
N GLY A 82 3.98 -12.74 -6.83
CA GLY A 82 4.14 -13.46 -5.57
C GLY A 82 4.64 -14.90 -5.76
N LEU A 83 4.07 -15.64 -6.71
CA LEU A 83 4.47 -17.00 -7.01
C LEU A 83 5.91 -17.09 -7.57
N VAL A 84 6.29 -16.19 -8.47
CA VAL A 84 7.65 -16.13 -9.01
C VAL A 84 8.66 -15.82 -7.90
N LEU A 85 8.38 -14.83 -7.04
CA LEU A 85 9.24 -14.52 -5.90
C LEU A 85 9.35 -15.70 -4.93
N MET A 86 8.25 -16.38 -4.63
CA MET A 86 8.25 -17.56 -3.79
C MET A 86 9.12 -18.69 -4.40
N LEU A 87 8.97 -18.95 -5.71
CA LEU A 87 9.75 -19.96 -6.41
C LEU A 87 11.25 -19.66 -6.33
N VAL A 88 11.65 -18.42 -6.60
CA VAL A 88 13.07 -18.02 -6.59
C VAL A 88 13.65 -18.02 -5.18
N PHE A 89 12.99 -17.37 -4.23
CA PHE A 89 13.57 -17.12 -2.89
C PHE A 89 13.32 -18.22 -1.88
N CYS A 90 12.22 -18.97 -1.99
CA CYS A 90 11.92 -20.05 -1.04
C CYS A 90 12.35 -21.41 -1.55
N PHE A 91 12.08 -21.75 -2.81
CA PHE A 91 12.34 -23.10 -3.32
C PHE A 91 13.71 -23.23 -3.98
N GLN A 92 14.10 -22.28 -4.81
CA GLN A 92 15.39 -22.36 -5.53
C GLN A 92 16.55 -21.93 -4.63
N SER A 93 16.47 -20.76 -4.01
CA SER A 93 17.55 -20.18 -3.18
C SER A 93 17.48 -20.58 -1.71
N ARG A 94 16.31 -21.01 -1.21
CA ARG A 94 16.04 -21.40 0.21
C ARG A 94 16.44 -20.30 1.21
N LEU A 95 16.33 -19.01 0.82
CA LEU A 95 16.74 -17.87 1.62
C LEU A 95 15.65 -17.40 2.59
N LEU A 96 14.38 -17.55 2.19
CA LEU A 96 13.23 -17.02 2.91
C LEU A 96 12.17 -18.12 3.15
N PRO A 97 11.40 -18.01 4.24
CA PRO A 97 10.30 -18.91 4.50
C PRO A 97 9.15 -18.68 3.51
N TYR A 98 8.44 -19.76 3.16
CA TYR A 98 7.39 -19.73 2.15
C TYR A 98 6.00 -19.44 2.72
N ALA A 99 5.76 -19.64 4.02
CA ALA A 99 4.42 -19.57 4.60
C ALA A 99 4.41 -19.12 6.06
N GLY A 100 3.29 -18.50 6.46
CA GLY A 100 3.04 -18.09 7.83
C GLY A 100 3.69 -16.75 8.19
N LEU A 101 3.57 -16.39 9.45
CA LEU A 101 4.10 -15.14 10.01
C LEU A 101 5.31 -15.34 10.92
N SER A 102 5.59 -16.59 11.31
CA SER A 102 6.74 -16.99 12.13
C SER A 102 6.99 -18.48 12.01
N SER A 103 8.22 -18.90 12.25
CA SER A 103 8.62 -20.30 12.27
C SER A 103 8.06 -21.04 13.48
N SER A 104 7.79 -22.32 13.33
CA SER A 104 7.33 -23.18 14.43
C SER A 104 8.38 -23.22 15.53
N GLY A 105 7.95 -23.06 16.79
CA GLY A 105 8.83 -23.09 17.96
C GLY A 105 9.44 -21.75 18.38
N ILE A 106 9.28 -20.68 17.59
CA ILE A 106 9.71 -19.32 18.00
C ILE A 106 8.60 -18.65 18.79
N VAL A 107 8.84 -18.40 20.07
CA VAL A 107 7.87 -17.77 20.97
C VAL A 107 7.94 -16.25 20.84
N LYS A 108 6.79 -15.59 20.86
CA LYS A 108 6.67 -14.13 20.85
C LYS A 108 7.43 -13.55 22.06
N GLY A 109 8.37 -12.64 21.78
CA GLY A 109 9.24 -12.04 22.81
C GLY A 109 10.64 -12.68 22.94
N SER A 110 10.92 -13.78 22.23
CA SER A 110 12.27 -14.35 22.17
C SER A 110 13.23 -13.50 21.33
N PRO A 111 14.56 -13.52 21.58
CA PRO A 111 15.53 -12.68 20.85
C PRO A 111 15.52 -12.86 19.34
N GLY A 112 15.15 -14.03 18.82
CA GLY A 112 15.08 -14.31 17.38
C GLY A 112 13.72 -13.97 16.72
N TYR A 113 12.70 -13.69 17.52
CA TYR A 113 11.32 -13.52 17.00
C TYR A 113 11.18 -12.40 15.97
N THR A 114 11.77 -11.25 16.23
CA THR A 114 11.66 -10.08 15.34
C THR A 114 12.31 -10.35 13.99
N LEU A 115 13.50 -10.95 13.97
CA LEU A 115 14.20 -11.29 12.74
C LEU A 115 13.45 -12.35 11.93
N ASP A 116 12.96 -13.39 12.60
CA ASP A 116 12.15 -14.44 11.98
C ASP A 116 10.88 -13.86 11.35
N ARG A 117 10.18 -12.99 12.08
CA ARG A 117 9.00 -12.30 11.56
C ARG A 117 9.29 -11.43 10.35
N LEU A 118 10.38 -10.67 10.37
CA LEU A 118 10.81 -9.86 9.22
C LEU A 118 11.10 -10.73 7.98
N ARG A 119 11.71 -11.89 8.16
CA ARG A 119 11.94 -12.84 7.06
C ARG A 119 10.63 -13.35 6.45
N HIS A 120 9.62 -13.66 7.28
CA HIS A 120 8.31 -14.10 6.80
C HIS A 120 7.53 -12.97 6.11
N LEU A 121 7.70 -11.73 6.54
CA LEU A 121 7.04 -10.57 5.94
C LEU A 121 7.72 -10.07 4.66
N ALA A 122 8.99 -10.41 4.43
CA ALA A 122 9.79 -9.87 3.33
C ALA A 122 9.15 -10.11 1.95
N LEU A 123 8.77 -11.35 1.64
CA LEU A 123 8.19 -11.68 0.32
C LEU A 123 6.78 -11.12 0.12
N PRO A 124 5.84 -11.24 1.06
CA PRO A 124 4.52 -10.59 0.94
C PRO A 124 4.63 -9.08 0.73
N VAL A 125 5.47 -8.40 1.52
CA VAL A 125 5.70 -6.95 1.40
C VAL A 125 6.34 -6.61 0.05
N LEU A 126 7.36 -7.36 -0.39
CA LEU A 126 8.00 -7.13 -1.68
C LEU A 126 7.02 -7.34 -2.85
N THR A 127 6.20 -8.37 -2.79
CA THR A 127 5.17 -8.65 -3.80
C THR A 127 4.21 -7.49 -3.96
N LEU A 128 3.62 -7.02 -2.85
CA LEU A 128 2.69 -5.88 -2.87
C LEU A 128 3.40 -4.59 -3.29
N THR A 129 4.65 -4.40 -2.90
CA THR A 129 5.48 -3.26 -3.29
C THR A 129 5.68 -3.23 -4.80
N LEU A 130 6.12 -4.35 -5.39
CA LEU A 130 6.36 -4.45 -6.83
C LEU A 130 5.08 -4.30 -7.65
N ALA A 131 3.97 -4.83 -7.18
CA ALA A 131 2.67 -4.68 -7.84
C ALA A 131 2.15 -3.23 -7.83
N ALA A 132 2.41 -2.47 -6.77
CA ALA A 132 1.95 -1.10 -6.63
C ALA A 132 2.91 -0.05 -7.21
N LEU A 133 4.19 -0.39 -7.35
CA LEU A 133 5.26 0.52 -7.78
C LEU A 133 5.02 1.14 -9.17
N PRO A 134 4.59 0.39 -10.22
CA PRO A 134 4.40 0.96 -11.55
C PRO A 134 3.43 2.12 -11.59
N ASN A 135 2.26 1.97 -10.96
CA ASN A 135 1.22 3.02 -10.94
C ASN A 135 1.71 4.29 -10.23
N ARG A 136 2.44 4.14 -9.13
CA ARG A 136 3.00 5.25 -8.37
C ARG A 136 4.10 5.98 -9.14
N TYR A 137 5.00 5.20 -9.75
CA TYR A 137 6.04 5.73 -10.61
C TYR A 137 5.46 6.50 -11.80
N LEU A 138 4.51 5.90 -12.53
CA LEU A 138 3.92 6.51 -13.73
C LEU A 138 3.17 7.82 -13.40
N LEU A 139 2.41 7.84 -12.29
CA LEU A 139 1.75 9.06 -11.84
C LEU A 139 2.78 10.18 -11.61
N VAL A 140 3.77 9.93 -10.76
CA VAL A 140 4.78 10.93 -10.38
C VAL A 140 5.63 11.34 -11.58
N ARG A 141 6.07 10.37 -12.39
CA ARG A 141 6.86 10.60 -13.60
C ARG A 141 6.12 11.50 -14.60
N ASN A 142 4.84 11.21 -14.87
CA ASN A 142 4.06 11.97 -15.84
C ASN A 142 3.81 13.40 -15.37
N MET A 143 3.46 13.58 -14.10
CA MET A 143 3.28 14.91 -13.50
C MET A 143 4.59 15.68 -13.48
N ALA A 144 5.71 15.07 -13.07
CA ALA A 144 7.01 15.72 -13.07
C ALA A 144 7.46 16.11 -14.48
N ALA A 145 7.15 15.28 -15.50
CA ALA A 145 7.46 15.60 -16.89
C ALA A 145 6.65 16.78 -17.42
N GLN A 146 5.38 16.93 -17.04
CA GLN A 146 4.53 18.08 -17.38
C GLN A 146 5.05 19.35 -16.68
N GLU A 147 5.24 19.29 -15.37
CA GLU A 147 5.71 20.42 -14.56
C GLU A 147 7.10 20.93 -15.00
N THR A 148 7.94 20.07 -15.58
CA THR A 148 9.29 20.46 -16.04
C THR A 148 9.27 21.47 -17.19
N ASP A 149 8.18 21.60 -17.93
CA ASP A 149 7.99 22.58 -19.01
C ASP A 149 7.44 23.93 -18.51
N GLU A 150 7.03 24.01 -17.26
CA GLU A 150 6.46 25.21 -16.68
C GLU A 150 7.48 26.34 -16.51
N LYS A 151 7.03 27.59 -16.71
CA LYS A 151 7.87 28.79 -16.69
C LYS A 151 8.67 28.95 -15.39
N TYR A 152 8.09 28.58 -14.26
CA TYR A 152 8.78 28.69 -12.96
C TYR A 152 9.97 27.74 -12.84
N ILE A 153 9.94 26.59 -13.52
CA ILE A 153 11.08 25.67 -13.60
C ILE A 153 12.16 26.25 -14.52
N LEU A 154 11.77 26.86 -15.64
CA LEU A 154 12.71 27.54 -16.52
C LEU A 154 13.46 28.66 -15.76
N TYR A 155 12.74 29.51 -15.03
CA TYR A 155 13.35 30.54 -14.19
C TYR A 155 14.27 29.96 -13.09
N ALA A 156 13.87 28.85 -12.48
CA ALA A 156 14.71 28.17 -11.49
C ALA A 156 16.04 27.68 -12.11
N LYS A 157 15.99 27.15 -13.34
CA LYS A 157 17.20 26.74 -14.09
C LYS A 157 18.08 27.94 -14.45
N GLN A 158 17.47 29.05 -14.93
CA GLN A 158 18.21 30.28 -15.28
C GLN A 158 18.89 30.91 -14.05
N ARG A 159 18.33 30.74 -12.86
CA ARG A 159 18.93 31.17 -11.58
C ARG A 159 20.06 30.24 -11.12
N GLY A 160 20.41 29.21 -11.89
CA GLY A 160 21.49 28.27 -11.56
C GLY A 160 21.17 27.28 -10.46
N LEU A 161 19.88 27.06 -10.13
CA LEU A 161 19.50 26.10 -9.09
C LEU A 161 19.83 24.66 -9.52
N SER A 162 20.37 23.88 -8.57
CA SER A 162 20.72 22.49 -8.83
C SER A 162 19.50 21.65 -9.21
N GLY A 163 19.68 20.66 -10.09
CA GLY A 163 18.59 19.75 -10.46
C GLY A 163 18.01 18.97 -9.25
N ARG A 164 18.77 18.79 -8.17
CA ARG A 164 18.29 18.19 -6.93
C ARG A 164 17.30 19.15 -6.24
N THR A 165 17.64 20.42 -6.11
CA THR A 165 16.77 21.45 -5.54
C THR A 165 15.47 21.58 -6.34
N ILE A 166 15.55 21.61 -7.69
CA ILE A 166 14.37 21.68 -8.54
C ILE A 166 13.43 20.50 -8.32
N ARG A 167 13.95 19.25 -8.27
CA ARG A 167 13.11 18.06 -8.04
C ARG A 167 12.44 18.06 -6.67
N TRP A 168 13.21 18.28 -5.60
CA TRP A 168 12.73 18.05 -4.24
C TRP A 168 12.05 19.27 -3.61
N SER A 169 12.28 20.48 -4.12
CA SER A 169 11.66 21.70 -3.56
C SER A 169 10.59 22.31 -4.47
N TYR A 170 10.72 22.17 -5.79
CA TYR A 170 9.78 22.76 -6.74
C TYR A 170 8.80 21.72 -7.28
N LEU A 171 9.29 20.65 -7.93
CA LEU A 171 8.41 19.63 -8.51
C LEU A 171 7.63 18.86 -7.44
N LEU A 172 8.31 18.40 -6.39
CA LEU A 172 7.64 17.63 -5.31
C LEU A 172 6.47 18.40 -4.70
N ARG A 173 6.62 19.70 -4.50
CA ARG A 173 5.58 20.52 -3.88
C ARG A 173 4.29 20.55 -4.69
N ASN A 174 4.39 20.60 -6.02
CA ASN A 174 3.22 20.63 -6.91
C ASN A 174 2.60 19.22 -7.10
N ILE A 175 3.43 18.18 -7.02
CA ILE A 175 2.99 16.78 -7.18
C ILE A 175 2.49 16.18 -5.87
N ALA A 176 2.84 16.77 -4.72
CA ALA A 176 2.56 16.20 -3.40
C ALA A 176 1.07 15.92 -3.18
N GLN A 177 0.19 16.85 -3.55
CA GLN A 177 -1.24 16.71 -3.33
C GLN A 177 -1.86 15.51 -4.07
N PRO A 178 -1.76 15.37 -5.40
CA PRO A 178 -2.31 14.21 -6.10
C PRO A 178 -1.61 12.90 -5.70
N PHE A 179 -0.34 12.96 -5.32
CA PHE A 179 0.38 11.79 -4.82
C PHE A 179 -0.16 11.33 -3.46
N VAL A 180 -0.40 12.23 -2.51
CA VAL A 180 -1.00 11.92 -1.20
C VAL A 180 -2.41 11.37 -1.36
N ASN A 181 -3.23 11.95 -2.26
CA ASN A 181 -4.57 11.44 -2.55
C ASN A 181 -4.53 10.00 -3.08
N MET A 182 -3.58 9.70 -3.98
CA MET A 182 -3.39 8.33 -4.47
C MET A 182 -2.98 7.36 -3.33
N LEU A 183 -2.19 7.82 -2.36
CA LEU A 183 -1.84 6.99 -1.19
C LEU A 183 -3.05 6.67 -0.32
N GLY A 184 -3.94 7.63 -0.09
CA GLY A 184 -5.20 7.42 0.64
C GLY A 184 -6.07 6.34 0.01
N MET A 185 -6.25 6.40 -1.30
CA MET A 185 -6.94 5.36 -2.05
C MET A 185 -6.23 4.00 -1.98
N SER A 186 -4.90 3.99 -1.97
CA SER A 186 -4.10 2.75 -1.94
C SER A 186 -4.26 1.96 -0.65
N VAL A 187 -4.42 2.60 0.51
CA VAL A 187 -4.66 1.92 1.79
C VAL A 187 -5.94 1.11 1.73
N SER A 188 -6.97 1.64 1.08
CA SER A 188 -8.26 0.98 0.89
C SER A 188 -8.15 -0.27 0.03
N VAL A 189 -7.46 -0.15 -1.10
CA VAL A 189 -7.23 -1.27 -2.03
C VAL A 189 -6.36 -2.34 -1.37
N CYS A 190 -5.42 -1.96 -0.52
CA CYS A 190 -4.55 -2.91 0.16
C CYS A 190 -5.30 -3.83 1.13
N VAL A 191 -6.30 -3.32 1.85
CA VAL A 191 -7.10 -4.16 2.78
C VAL A 191 -7.99 -5.15 2.01
N GLY A 192 -8.54 -4.74 0.84
CA GLY A 192 -9.32 -5.64 -0.02
C GLY A 192 -8.47 -6.49 -0.98
N GLY A 193 -7.34 -5.97 -1.45
CA GLY A 193 -6.48 -6.59 -2.47
C GLY A 193 -5.43 -7.57 -1.94
N SER A 194 -5.21 -7.61 -0.62
CA SER A 194 -4.24 -8.53 -0.01
C SER A 194 -4.72 -9.99 0.07
N VAL A 195 -6.02 -10.25 -0.20
CA VAL A 195 -6.64 -11.59 -0.07
C VAL A 195 -5.82 -12.70 -0.74
N VAL A 196 -5.45 -12.47 -1.99
CA VAL A 196 -4.71 -13.50 -2.77
C VAL A 196 -3.29 -13.66 -2.22
N ILE A 197 -2.65 -12.58 -1.82
CA ILE A 197 -1.29 -12.60 -1.27
C ILE A 197 -1.28 -13.25 0.12
N GLU A 198 -2.26 -12.93 0.96
CA GLU A 198 -2.43 -13.60 2.25
C GLU A 198 -2.61 -15.13 2.11
N ARG A 199 -3.31 -15.58 1.06
CA ARG A 199 -3.47 -17.00 0.77
C ARG A 199 -2.18 -17.64 0.27
N ILE A 200 -1.50 -17.03 -0.69
CA ILE A 200 -0.25 -17.56 -1.25
C ILE A 200 0.79 -17.76 -0.15
N PHE A 201 0.94 -16.78 0.75
CA PHE A 201 1.90 -16.82 1.83
C PHE A 201 1.34 -17.39 3.14
N SER A 202 0.12 -17.96 3.13
CA SER A 202 -0.57 -18.54 4.29
C SER A 202 -0.63 -17.57 5.49
N ILE A 203 -0.90 -16.31 5.23
CA ILE A 203 -1.09 -15.28 6.24
C ILE A 203 -2.57 -15.23 6.59
N GLY A 204 -2.89 -15.54 7.85
CA GLY A 204 -4.28 -15.53 8.32
C GLY A 204 -4.83 -14.12 8.58
N GLY A 205 -4.79 -13.21 7.62
CA GLY A 205 -5.27 -11.84 7.76
C GLY A 205 -6.76 -11.65 7.46
N MET A 206 -7.16 -10.39 7.24
CA MET A 206 -8.56 -10.00 6.95
C MET A 206 -9.09 -10.59 5.65
N GLY A 207 -8.24 -10.64 4.61
CA GLY A 207 -8.62 -11.21 3.33
C GLY A 207 -8.90 -12.71 3.41
N SER A 208 -8.07 -13.44 4.14
CA SER A 208 -8.27 -14.87 4.42
C SER A 208 -9.55 -15.10 5.24
N LEU A 209 -9.81 -14.24 6.24
CA LEU A 209 -11.02 -14.29 7.07
C LEU A 209 -12.28 -14.02 6.25
N LEU A 210 -12.26 -13.02 5.35
CA LEU A 210 -13.38 -12.74 4.45
C LEU A 210 -13.68 -13.92 3.53
N THR A 211 -12.65 -14.53 2.98
CA THR A 211 -12.83 -15.69 2.10
C THR A 211 -13.42 -16.87 2.85
N GLU A 212 -12.97 -17.13 4.08
CA GLU A 212 -13.53 -18.17 4.93
C GLU A 212 -15.00 -17.89 5.24
N ALA A 213 -15.36 -16.65 5.60
CA ALA A 213 -16.73 -16.23 5.84
C ALA A 213 -17.64 -16.46 4.61
N VAL A 214 -17.15 -16.19 3.40
CA VAL A 214 -17.87 -16.45 2.15
C VAL A 214 -18.13 -17.94 1.96
N TYR A 215 -17.11 -18.79 2.10
CA TYR A 215 -17.27 -20.24 1.92
C TYR A 215 -18.17 -20.89 2.96
N THR A 216 -18.20 -20.36 4.19
CA THR A 216 -19.04 -20.86 5.28
C THR A 216 -20.41 -20.21 5.35
N LEU A 217 -20.71 -19.24 4.44
CA LEU A 217 -21.94 -18.46 4.42
C LEU A 217 -22.21 -17.74 5.78
N ASP A 218 -21.12 -17.23 6.40
CA ASP A 218 -21.20 -16.50 7.67
C ASP A 218 -21.49 -15.01 7.39
N TYR A 219 -22.75 -14.68 7.15
CA TYR A 219 -23.18 -13.33 6.79
C TYR A 219 -22.83 -12.26 7.82
N PRO A 220 -23.00 -12.49 9.15
CA PRO A 220 -22.60 -11.47 10.12
C PRO A 220 -21.10 -11.15 10.06
N LEU A 221 -20.26 -12.16 9.89
CA LEU A 221 -18.82 -11.97 9.74
C LEU A 221 -18.48 -11.23 8.46
N MET A 222 -19.10 -11.60 7.32
CA MET A 222 -18.89 -10.90 6.04
C MET A 222 -19.27 -9.42 6.16
N GLN A 223 -20.44 -9.10 6.72
CA GLN A 223 -20.91 -7.72 6.89
C GLN A 223 -19.95 -6.92 7.80
N GLY A 224 -19.52 -7.49 8.91
CA GLY A 224 -18.58 -6.85 9.83
C GLY A 224 -17.24 -6.53 9.17
N ILE A 225 -16.68 -7.47 8.39
CA ILE A 225 -15.43 -7.26 7.66
C ILE A 225 -15.60 -6.14 6.62
N LEU A 226 -16.66 -6.19 5.81
CA LEU A 226 -16.93 -5.16 4.80
C LEU A 226 -17.14 -3.78 5.42
N PHE A 227 -17.85 -3.72 6.54
CA PHE A 227 -18.05 -2.46 7.27
C PHE A 227 -16.73 -1.87 7.78
N VAL A 228 -15.90 -2.68 8.46
CA VAL A 228 -14.60 -2.21 8.98
C VAL A 228 -13.66 -1.81 7.84
N THR A 229 -13.60 -2.57 6.74
CA THR A 229 -12.78 -2.20 5.58
C THR A 229 -13.23 -0.89 4.95
N THR A 230 -14.55 -0.67 4.86
CA THR A 230 -15.12 0.60 4.36
C THR A 230 -14.79 1.76 5.31
N CYS A 231 -14.90 1.57 6.62
CA CYS A 231 -14.49 2.58 7.61
C CYS A 231 -13.00 2.95 7.47
N ILE A 232 -12.12 1.95 7.36
CA ILE A 232 -10.68 2.18 7.14
C ILE A 232 -10.46 2.97 5.85
N MET A 233 -11.19 2.64 4.78
CA MET A 233 -11.13 3.36 3.51
C MET A 233 -11.49 4.84 3.68
N VAL A 234 -12.64 5.12 4.24
CA VAL A 234 -13.13 6.50 4.42
C VAL A 234 -12.18 7.29 5.32
N LEU A 235 -11.73 6.71 6.42
CA LEU A 235 -10.78 7.35 7.33
C LEU A 235 -9.43 7.63 6.66
N SER A 236 -8.93 6.70 5.82
CA SER A 236 -7.69 6.90 5.08
C SER A 236 -7.78 8.05 4.09
N ILE A 237 -8.88 8.16 3.36
CA ILE A 237 -9.13 9.28 2.43
C ILE A 237 -9.23 10.60 3.20
N LEU A 238 -10.02 10.65 4.28
CA LEU A 238 -10.13 11.82 5.14
C LEU A 238 -8.79 12.29 5.69
N LEU A 239 -7.96 11.37 6.17
CA LEU A 239 -6.62 11.68 6.67
C LEU A 239 -5.72 12.26 5.56
N CYS A 240 -5.80 11.69 4.36
CA CYS A 240 -5.04 12.22 3.21
C CYS A 240 -5.54 13.59 2.78
N ASP A 241 -6.84 13.85 2.78
CA ASP A 241 -7.40 15.18 2.50
C ASP A 241 -6.95 16.21 3.54
N LEU A 242 -6.94 15.86 4.83
CA LEU A 242 -6.39 16.72 5.88
C LEU A 242 -4.91 17.02 5.67
N ILE A 243 -4.10 16.01 5.32
CA ILE A 243 -2.68 16.19 5.00
C ILE A 243 -2.53 17.11 3.78
N CYS A 244 -3.34 16.95 2.74
CA CYS A 244 -3.32 17.82 1.56
C CYS A 244 -3.63 19.28 1.90
N VAL A 245 -4.61 19.55 2.76
CA VAL A 245 -4.94 20.92 3.25
C VAL A 245 -3.77 21.53 4.03
N LEU A 246 -3.02 20.72 4.80
CA LEU A 246 -1.85 21.18 5.55
C LEU A 246 -0.65 21.49 4.63
N ILE A 247 -0.50 20.73 3.53
CA ILE A 247 0.61 20.89 2.57
C ILE A 247 0.36 22.07 1.61
N ASP A 248 -0.92 22.32 1.23
CA ASP A 248 -1.27 23.37 0.27
C ASP A 248 -1.81 24.64 0.95
N PRO A 249 -0.98 25.69 1.10
CA PRO A 249 -1.41 26.95 1.73
C PRO A 249 -2.43 27.76 0.89
N LYS A 250 -2.63 27.44 -0.40
CA LYS A 250 -3.62 28.14 -1.25
C LYS A 250 -5.04 27.74 -0.87
N ARG A 251 -5.32 26.47 -0.66
CA ARG A 251 -6.64 26.00 -0.18
C ARG A 251 -7.02 26.55 1.19
N ARG A 252 -6.03 26.83 2.03
CA ARG A 252 -6.25 27.45 3.34
C ARG A 252 -6.83 28.88 3.24
N ARG A 253 -6.60 29.56 2.11
CA ARG A 253 -7.13 30.94 1.83
C ARG A 253 -8.49 30.92 1.13
N GLU A 254 -8.82 29.89 0.37
CA GLU A 254 -10.10 29.76 -0.33
C GLU A 254 -11.23 29.26 0.59
N GLY A 255 -10.92 28.43 1.60
CA GLY A 255 -11.87 28.00 2.63
C GLY A 255 -12.14 29.05 3.72
N ALA A 256 -11.46 30.20 3.69
CA ALA A 256 -11.64 31.33 4.59
C ALA A 256 -12.47 32.49 3.99
N LYS A 257 -13.01 32.32 2.77
CA LYS A 257 -14.00 33.17 2.12
C LYS A 257 -15.34 32.45 2.08
#